data_6282e5294f1d0f3dae5b01b50cdbae55
#
_entry.id   6282e5294f1d0f3dae5b01b50cdbae55
#
_cell.length_a   1.000
_cell.length_b   1.000
_cell.length_c   1.000
_cell.angle_alpha   90.00
_cell.angle_beta   90.00
_cell.angle_gamma   90.00
#
_symmetry.space_group_name_H-M   'P 1'
#
loop_
_entity.id
_entity.type
_entity.pdbx_description
1 polymer ?
#
loop_
_entity_poly.entity_id
_entity_poly.type
_entity_poly.pdbx_seq_one_letter_code
_entity_poly.pdbx_strand_id
1 'polypeptide(L)'
;MMRFLVFISLHLFLFLLVFAYQAQADDEEWTIDKFRSLSFARVSGEVIHGDNLNFFIGTDENCEMVYNNFTFVTYENPGDIHQLEGKHIPIKINGAEVTAEVISVSPFLIGHRVSFSLGKFPTKEYVYFLKEFYDEFQKYEIEIVDGIDFKVAKYFDITTNNWKLDKLVPSVLEASKLCKTINHLDS
;
A
#
# COMPACT_ATOMS: atom_id res chain seq x y z
N MET A 1 -13.87 43.73 -33.39
CA MET A 1 -13.76 43.39 -31.95
C MET A 1 -14.31 42.01 -31.63
N MET A 2 -15.45 41.59 -32.14
CA MET A 2 -16.11 40.30 -31.80
C MET A 2 -15.30 39.05 -32.23
N ARG A 3 -14.55 39.06 -33.35
CA ARG A 3 -13.72 37.91 -33.78
C ARG A 3 -12.50 37.65 -32.89
N PHE A 4 -11.96 38.66 -32.23
CA PHE A 4 -10.80 38.53 -31.34
C PHE A 4 -11.19 37.87 -29.99
N LEU A 5 -12.37 38.18 -29.45
CA LEU A 5 -12.90 37.60 -28.22
C LEU A 5 -13.21 36.09 -28.36
N VAL A 6 -13.70 35.65 -29.54
CA VAL A 6 -13.98 34.23 -29.78
C VAL A 6 -12.67 33.41 -29.84
N PHE A 7 -11.60 33.97 -30.42
CA PHE A 7 -10.29 33.30 -30.47
C PHE A 7 -9.68 33.11 -29.05
N ILE A 8 -9.76 34.12 -28.20
CA ILE A 8 -9.22 34.07 -26.83
C ILE A 8 -10.05 33.02 -25.99
N SER A 9 -11.37 33.02 -26.14
CA SER A 9 -12.24 32.06 -25.43
C SER A 9 -11.96 30.63 -25.86
N LEU A 10 -11.72 30.35 -27.14
CA LEU A 10 -11.44 29.01 -27.66
C LEU A 10 -10.09 28.50 -27.18
N HIS A 11 -9.04 29.36 -27.12
CA HIS A 11 -7.73 28.98 -26.61
C HIS A 11 -7.73 28.74 -25.10
N LEU A 12 -8.48 29.54 -24.34
CA LEU A 12 -8.64 29.34 -22.89
C LEU A 12 -9.35 28.03 -22.57
N PHE A 13 -10.38 27.68 -23.37
CA PHE A 13 -11.10 26.42 -23.21
C PHE A 13 -10.25 25.20 -23.57
N LEU A 14 -9.43 25.30 -24.63
CA LEU A 14 -8.48 24.26 -25.02
C LEU A 14 -7.39 24.05 -23.97
N PHE A 15 -6.90 25.15 -23.36
CA PHE A 15 -5.91 25.11 -22.29
C PHE A 15 -6.45 24.45 -21.02
N LEU A 16 -7.71 24.73 -20.65
CA LEU A 16 -8.38 24.10 -19.52
C LEU A 16 -8.62 22.60 -19.75
N LEU A 17 -8.92 22.17 -20.99
CA LEU A 17 -9.09 20.76 -21.32
C LEU A 17 -7.77 19.98 -21.22
N VAL A 18 -6.64 20.59 -21.62
CA VAL A 18 -5.30 19.97 -21.50
C VAL A 18 -4.90 19.80 -20.04
N PHE A 19 -5.20 20.77 -19.19
CA PHE A 19 -4.93 20.64 -17.73
C PHE A 19 -5.85 19.62 -17.05
N ALA A 20 -7.11 19.51 -17.47
CA ALA A 20 -8.03 18.49 -16.93
C ALA A 20 -7.59 17.06 -17.31
N TYR A 21 -6.92 16.86 -18.44
CA TYR A 21 -6.39 15.56 -18.85
C TYR A 21 -5.12 15.14 -18.08
N GLN A 22 -4.37 16.09 -17.52
CA GLN A 22 -3.18 15.78 -16.71
C GLN A 22 -3.48 15.54 -15.23
N ALA A 23 -4.71 15.80 -14.78
CA ALA A 23 -5.10 15.62 -13.38
C ALA A 23 -5.68 14.23 -13.06
N GLN A 24 -5.79 13.33 -14.04
CA GLN A 24 -5.95 11.90 -13.78
C GLN A 24 -4.54 11.30 -13.59
N ALA A 25 -3.90 11.60 -12.47
CA ALA A 25 -2.91 10.71 -11.91
C ALA A 25 -3.64 9.38 -11.65
N ASP A 26 -3.17 8.32 -12.28
CA ASP A 26 -3.68 6.97 -12.05
C ASP A 26 -3.17 6.55 -10.66
N ASP A 27 -3.86 7.02 -9.60
CA ASP A 27 -3.49 6.82 -8.18
C ASP A 27 -3.51 5.33 -7.77
N GLU A 28 -3.89 4.46 -8.70
CA GLU A 28 -3.99 3.02 -8.53
C GLU A 28 -2.79 2.25 -9.13
N GLU A 29 -1.74 2.95 -9.55
CA GLU A 29 -0.60 2.29 -10.18
C GLU A 29 0.34 1.68 -9.13
N TRP A 30 0.77 0.44 -9.41
CA TRP A 30 1.79 -0.23 -8.63
C TRP A 30 3.12 0.52 -8.74
N THR A 31 3.70 0.88 -7.61
CA THR A 31 5.04 1.44 -7.53
C THR A 31 6.03 0.31 -7.27
N ILE A 32 7.02 0.16 -8.16
CA ILE A 32 8.14 -0.77 -7.98
C ILE A 32 9.41 0.09 -7.92
N ASP A 33 10.12 -0.01 -6.80
CA ASP A 33 11.33 0.79 -6.57
C ASP A 33 12.27 0.09 -5.59
N LYS A 34 13.42 0.68 -5.35
CA LYS A 34 14.44 0.21 -4.40
C LYS A 34 14.86 1.32 -3.45
N PHE A 35 15.16 0.91 -2.23
CA PHE A 35 15.71 1.79 -1.23
C PHE A 35 16.78 1.05 -0.41
N ARG A 36 18.04 1.49 -0.50
CA ARG A 36 19.19 0.81 0.13
C ARG A 36 19.27 -0.66 -0.30
N SER A 37 19.22 -1.59 0.66
CA SER A 37 19.26 -3.05 0.47
C SER A 37 17.89 -3.69 0.22
N LEU A 38 16.85 -2.89 0.01
CA LEU A 38 15.48 -3.36 -0.21
C LEU A 38 14.98 -2.96 -1.60
N SER A 39 14.25 -3.85 -2.23
CA SER A 39 13.31 -3.51 -3.29
C SER A 39 11.89 -3.71 -2.80
N PHE A 40 10.94 -3.10 -3.45
CA PHE A 40 9.53 -3.26 -3.07
C PHE A 40 8.58 -3.11 -4.25
N ALA A 41 7.44 -3.77 -4.13
CA ALA A 41 6.22 -3.47 -4.87
C ALA A 41 5.18 -2.93 -3.89
N ARG A 42 4.47 -1.88 -4.29
CA ARG A 42 3.49 -1.18 -3.45
C ARG A 42 2.29 -0.76 -4.28
N VAL A 43 1.12 -0.83 -3.66
CA VAL A 43 -0.12 -0.25 -4.21
C VAL A 43 -0.82 0.56 -3.12
N SER A 44 -1.38 1.71 -3.50
CA SER A 44 -2.17 2.57 -2.61
C SER A 44 -3.58 2.02 -2.41
N GLY A 45 -4.17 2.31 -1.24
CA GLY A 45 -5.54 1.90 -0.93
C GLY A 45 -6.58 2.70 -1.71
N GLU A 46 -7.72 2.07 -2.00
CA GLU A 46 -8.83 2.70 -2.71
C GLU A 46 -9.67 3.64 -1.83
N VAL A 47 -9.69 3.42 -0.51
CA VAL A 47 -10.47 4.25 0.44
C VAL A 47 -9.63 5.42 0.94
N ILE A 48 -8.38 5.16 1.33
CA ILE A 48 -7.43 6.18 1.79
C ILE A 48 -6.10 6.02 1.03
N HIS A 49 -5.69 7.02 0.28
CA HIS A 49 -4.44 7.01 -0.49
C HIS A 49 -3.16 6.93 0.36
N GLY A 50 -3.23 7.26 1.65
CA GLY A 50 -2.11 7.10 2.58
C GLY A 50 -1.86 5.65 3.00
N ASP A 51 -2.86 4.79 2.86
CA ASP A 51 -2.79 3.38 3.16
C ASP A 51 -2.11 2.63 2.02
N ASN A 52 -1.25 1.69 2.36
CA ASN A 52 -0.48 0.96 1.35
C ASN A 52 -0.47 -0.54 1.65
N LEU A 53 -0.54 -1.34 0.60
CA LEU A 53 -0.15 -2.75 0.63
C LEU A 53 1.25 -2.86 0.04
N ASN A 54 2.18 -3.48 0.78
CA ASN A 54 3.60 -3.50 0.45
C ASN A 54 4.15 -4.91 0.45
N PHE A 55 5.06 -5.18 -0.50
CA PHE A 55 5.82 -6.40 -0.62
C PHE A 55 7.30 -6.02 -0.69
N PHE A 56 8.01 -6.15 0.43
CA PHE A 56 9.43 -5.83 0.53
C PHE A 56 10.28 -7.06 0.32
N ILE A 57 11.38 -6.93 -0.43
CA ILE A 57 12.32 -8.01 -0.71
C ILE A 57 13.72 -7.51 -0.41
N GLY A 58 14.41 -8.16 0.53
CA GLY A 58 15.71 -7.74 1.03
C GLY A 58 16.88 -8.53 0.45
N THR A 59 18.03 -7.86 0.33
CA THR A 59 19.28 -8.50 -0.09
C THR A 59 19.90 -9.36 1.02
N ASP A 60 19.55 -9.09 2.27
CA ASP A 60 19.95 -9.87 3.44
C ASP A 60 19.50 -11.35 3.38
N GLU A 61 18.42 -11.62 2.67
CA GLU A 61 17.87 -12.95 2.41
C GLU A 61 18.07 -13.38 0.95
N ASN A 62 19.12 -12.90 0.29
CA ASN A 62 19.45 -13.19 -1.10
C ASN A 62 18.29 -12.93 -2.10
N CYS A 63 17.38 -12.02 -1.76
CA CYS A 63 16.16 -11.72 -2.52
C CYS A 63 15.20 -12.93 -2.66
N GLU A 64 15.27 -13.89 -1.73
CA GLU A 64 14.46 -15.10 -1.74
C GLU A 64 13.23 -15.03 -0.84
N MET A 65 13.17 -14.01 0.03
CA MET A 65 12.06 -13.80 0.95
C MET A 65 11.33 -12.51 0.64
N VAL A 66 10.01 -12.53 0.76
CA VAL A 66 9.13 -11.38 0.68
C VAL A 66 8.48 -11.11 2.04
N TYR A 67 8.52 -9.86 2.48
CA TYR A 67 7.82 -9.36 3.66
C TYR A 67 6.54 -8.67 3.20
N ASN A 68 5.39 -9.23 3.54
CA ASN A 68 4.10 -8.62 3.22
C ASN A 68 3.63 -7.75 4.39
N ASN A 69 3.48 -6.46 4.12
CA ASN A 69 3.09 -5.46 5.09
C ASN A 69 1.96 -4.61 4.52
N PHE A 70 1.12 -4.08 5.40
CA PHE A 70 0.17 -3.04 5.03
C PHE A 70 0.22 -1.88 6.02
N THR A 71 -0.28 -0.72 5.61
CA THR A 71 -0.36 0.46 6.46
C THR A 71 -1.77 1.00 6.48
N PHE A 72 -2.17 1.49 7.65
CA PHE A 72 -3.36 2.33 7.84
C PHE A 72 -2.94 3.69 8.37
N VAL A 73 -3.47 4.74 7.77
CA VAL A 73 -3.38 6.10 8.29
C VAL A 73 -4.60 6.35 9.17
N THR A 74 -4.40 6.99 10.30
CA THR A 74 -5.47 7.40 11.21
C THR A 74 -5.27 8.81 11.71
N TYR A 75 -6.34 9.55 11.89
CA TYR A 75 -6.34 10.85 12.54
C TYR A 75 -6.69 10.76 14.03
N GLU A 76 -7.06 9.56 14.53
CA GLU A 76 -7.17 9.31 15.95
C GLU A 76 -5.80 9.44 16.62
N ASN A 77 -5.76 10.11 17.75
CA ASN A 77 -4.53 10.42 18.47
C ASN A 77 -4.65 10.11 19.98
N PRO A 78 -4.98 8.88 20.37
CA PRO A 78 -4.96 8.52 21.78
C PRO A 78 -3.52 8.48 22.30
N GLY A 79 -3.32 8.96 23.54
CA GLY A 79 -1.97 9.07 24.12
C GLY A 79 -1.19 7.76 24.26
N ASP A 80 -1.83 6.64 24.03
CA ASP A 80 -1.24 5.29 24.10
C ASP A 80 -1.12 4.60 22.73
N ILE A 81 -1.28 5.32 21.61
CA ILE A 81 -1.24 4.72 20.26
C ILE A 81 0.08 3.98 19.99
N HIS A 82 1.22 4.52 20.48
CA HIS A 82 2.53 3.87 20.34
C HIS A 82 2.64 2.55 21.11
N GLN A 83 1.76 2.29 22.08
CA GLN A 83 1.72 1.00 22.78
C GLN A 83 1.13 -0.13 21.92
N LEU A 84 0.64 0.18 20.71
CA LEU A 84 0.25 -0.82 19.74
C LEU A 84 1.45 -1.55 19.15
N GLU A 85 2.64 -0.95 19.11
CA GLU A 85 3.84 -1.58 18.56
C GLU A 85 4.14 -2.91 19.26
N GLY A 86 4.41 -3.95 18.47
CA GLY A 86 4.60 -5.32 18.92
C GLY A 86 3.34 -6.08 19.30
N LYS A 87 2.16 -5.45 19.25
CA LYS A 87 0.89 -6.15 19.52
C LYS A 87 0.36 -6.82 18.25
N HIS A 88 -0.31 -7.96 18.47
CA HIS A 88 -1.09 -8.65 17.45
C HIS A 88 -2.53 -8.14 17.49
N ILE A 89 -2.95 -7.51 16.42
CA ILE A 89 -4.27 -6.90 16.28
C ILE A 89 -5.16 -7.83 15.43
N PRO A 90 -6.41 -8.09 15.85
CA PRO A 90 -7.34 -8.87 15.05
C PRO A 90 -7.77 -8.07 13.81
N ILE A 91 -7.70 -8.74 12.68
CA ILE A 91 -8.12 -8.21 11.37
C ILE A 91 -8.92 -9.26 10.61
N LYS A 92 -9.61 -8.83 9.57
CA LYS A 92 -10.15 -9.73 8.55
C LYS A 92 -9.49 -9.43 7.21
N ILE A 93 -9.12 -10.48 6.50
CA ILE A 93 -8.66 -10.40 5.11
C ILE A 93 -9.72 -11.07 4.26
N ASN A 94 -10.39 -10.31 3.38
CA ASN A 94 -11.52 -10.78 2.57
C ASN A 94 -12.55 -11.57 3.41
N GLY A 95 -12.82 -11.09 4.63
CA GLY A 95 -13.76 -11.71 5.58
C GLY A 95 -13.16 -12.82 6.45
N ALA A 96 -11.99 -13.36 6.13
CA ALA A 96 -11.33 -14.39 6.96
C ALA A 96 -10.62 -13.74 8.17
N GLU A 97 -10.91 -14.24 9.38
CA GLU A 97 -10.30 -13.73 10.61
C GLU A 97 -8.84 -14.21 10.76
N VAL A 98 -7.95 -13.24 10.95
CA VAL A 98 -6.52 -13.45 11.20
C VAL A 98 -6.00 -12.40 12.18
N THR A 99 -4.72 -12.45 12.53
CA THR A 99 -4.05 -11.40 13.30
C THR A 99 -2.88 -10.83 12.52
N ALA A 100 -2.62 -9.52 12.68
CA ALA A 100 -1.44 -8.85 12.15
C ALA A 100 -0.65 -8.21 13.28
N GLU A 101 0.69 -8.30 13.22
CA GLU A 101 1.57 -7.63 14.16
C GLU A 101 1.74 -6.15 13.78
N VAL A 102 1.55 -5.24 14.73
CA VAL A 102 1.90 -3.83 14.54
C VAL A 102 3.42 -3.67 14.65
N ILE A 103 4.08 -3.36 13.54
CA ILE A 103 5.54 -3.24 13.49
C ILE A 103 6.04 -1.83 13.72
N SER A 104 5.21 -0.81 13.48
CA SER A 104 5.55 0.59 13.79
C SER A 104 4.33 1.49 13.84
N VAL A 105 4.43 2.55 14.66
CA VAL A 105 3.52 3.70 14.67
C VAL A 105 4.37 4.96 14.47
N SER A 106 4.13 5.69 13.40
CA SER A 106 4.90 6.89 13.06
C SER A 106 3.99 8.09 12.80
N PRO A 107 4.45 9.32 13.09
CA PRO A 107 3.71 10.52 12.73
C PRO A 107 3.45 10.58 11.21
N PHE A 108 2.25 11.00 10.82
CA PHE A 108 1.88 11.20 9.44
C PHE A 108 0.88 12.35 9.32
N LEU A 109 1.28 13.45 8.66
CA LEU A 109 0.48 14.69 8.61
C LEU A 109 0.06 15.13 10.01
N ILE A 110 -1.25 15.17 10.29
CA ILE A 110 -1.84 15.52 11.60
C ILE A 110 -2.23 14.30 12.44
N GLY A 111 -1.92 13.10 11.97
CA GLY A 111 -2.25 11.82 12.61
C GLY A 111 -1.07 10.85 12.64
N HIS A 112 -1.36 9.59 12.50
CA HIS A 112 -0.37 8.50 12.56
C HIS A 112 -0.51 7.57 11.36
N ARG A 113 0.63 6.99 10.96
CA ARG A 113 0.68 5.81 10.10
C ARG A 113 1.02 4.61 10.96
N VAL A 114 0.14 3.63 10.98
CA VAL A 114 0.32 2.36 11.66
C VAL A 114 0.66 1.30 10.62
N SER A 115 1.82 0.65 10.78
CA SER A 115 2.30 -0.38 9.87
C SER A 115 2.13 -1.75 10.51
N PHE A 116 1.62 -2.69 9.72
CA PHE A 116 1.32 -4.05 10.13
C PHE A 116 2.11 -5.05 9.29
N SER A 117 2.55 -6.14 9.91
CA SER A 117 3.13 -7.29 9.23
C SER A 117 2.12 -8.42 9.10
N LEU A 118 2.01 -8.98 7.90
CA LEU A 118 1.31 -10.24 7.64
C LEU A 118 2.26 -11.43 7.66
N GLY A 119 3.56 -11.17 7.64
CA GLY A 119 4.58 -12.18 7.74
C GLY A 119 5.66 -12.10 6.67
N LYS A 120 6.54 -13.09 6.71
CA LYS A 120 7.68 -13.30 5.82
C LYS A 120 7.55 -14.65 5.15
N PHE A 121 7.66 -14.68 3.82
CA PHE A 121 7.38 -15.87 3.02
C PHE A 121 8.47 -16.08 1.98
N PRO A 122 8.79 -17.34 1.61
CA PRO A 122 9.62 -17.60 0.44
C PRO A 122 8.97 -17.02 -0.82
N THR A 123 9.69 -16.18 -1.56
CA THR A 123 9.13 -15.40 -2.68
C THR A 123 8.46 -16.26 -3.73
N LYS A 124 9.08 -17.42 -4.07
CA LYS A 124 8.58 -18.30 -5.12
C LYS A 124 7.23 -18.91 -4.76
N GLU A 125 7.13 -19.48 -3.56
CA GLU A 125 5.91 -20.11 -3.05
C GLU A 125 4.82 -19.08 -2.83
N TYR A 126 5.20 -17.90 -2.32
CA TYR A 126 4.26 -16.83 -2.05
C TYR A 126 3.65 -16.24 -3.33
N VAL A 127 4.40 -16.14 -4.41
CA VAL A 127 3.88 -15.72 -5.72
C VAL A 127 2.81 -16.68 -6.24
N TYR A 128 2.96 -17.99 -6.02
CA TYR A 128 1.90 -18.95 -6.36
C TYR A 128 0.64 -18.73 -5.52
N PHE A 129 0.79 -18.57 -4.20
CA PHE A 129 -0.31 -18.23 -3.31
C PHE A 129 -1.02 -16.94 -3.72
N LEU A 130 -0.27 -15.87 -4.03
CA LEU A 130 -0.83 -14.60 -4.45
C LEU A 130 -1.59 -14.70 -5.78
N LYS A 131 -1.14 -15.58 -6.68
CA LYS A 131 -1.86 -15.85 -7.94
C LYS A 131 -3.21 -16.51 -7.68
N GLU A 132 -3.23 -17.59 -6.88
CA GLU A 132 -4.46 -18.29 -6.49
C GLU A 132 -5.41 -17.32 -5.76
N PHE A 133 -4.88 -16.51 -4.85
CA PHE A 133 -5.64 -15.50 -4.13
C PHE A 133 -6.26 -14.46 -5.10
N TYR A 134 -5.50 -13.98 -6.08
CA TYR A 134 -6.01 -13.06 -7.09
C TYR A 134 -7.11 -13.70 -7.97
N ASP A 135 -6.92 -14.95 -8.38
CA ASP A 135 -7.90 -15.66 -9.21
C ASP A 135 -9.24 -15.84 -8.46
N GLU A 136 -9.21 -15.93 -7.12
CA GLU A 136 -10.40 -16.08 -6.28
C GLU A 136 -11.07 -14.73 -5.93
N PHE A 137 -10.29 -13.73 -5.50
CA PHE A 137 -10.84 -12.52 -4.88
C PHE A 137 -10.72 -11.26 -5.74
N GLN A 138 -9.72 -11.15 -6.62
CA GLN A 138 -9.39 -9.99 -7.46
C GLN A 138 -9.08 -8.69 -6.71
N LYS A 139 -9.36 -8.60 -5.42
CA LYS A 139 -9.01 -7.50 -4.52
C LYS A 139 -8.55 -8.01 -3.16
N TYR A 140 -7.77 -7.20 -2.48
CA TYR A 140 -7.34 -7.43 -1.11
C TYR A 140 -8.10 -6.46 -0.21
N GLU A 141 -9.01 -6.96 0.61
CA GLU A 141 -9.74 -6.16 1.58
C GLU A 141 -9.25 -6.50 2.97
N ILE A 142 -8.87 -5.49 3.74
CA ILE A 142 -8.51 -5.63 5.16
C ILE A 142 -9.47 -4.78 5.97
N GLU A 143 -10.05 -5.40 7.00
CA GLU A 143 -10.83 -4.76 8.04
C GLU A 143 -10.12 -4.97 9.39
N ILE A 144 -9.78 -3.89 10.10
CA ILE A 144 -9.32 -3.95 11.49
C ILE A 144 -10.56 -4.08 12.36
N VAL A 145 -10.60 -5.09 13.25
CA VAL A 145 -11.79 -5.40 14.05
C VAL A 145 -11.50 -5.35 15.55
N ASP A 146 -12.55 -5.28 16.35
CA ASP A 146 -12.46 -5.33 17.81
C ASP A 146 -11.86 -6.65 18.30
N GLY A 147 -10.99 -6.58 19.28
CA GLY A 147 -10.47 -7.72 20.05
C GLY A 147 -10.94 -7.68 21.50
N ILE A 148 -10.48 -8.65 22.29
CA ILE A 148 -10.82 -8.75 23.72
C ILE A 148 -10.37 -7.48 24.46
N ASP A 149 -9.11 -7.08 24.28
CA ASP A 149 -8.50 -5.92 24.93
C ASP A 149 -8.15 -4.80 23.92
N PHE A 150 -8.75 -4.84 22.73
CA PHE A 150 -8.52 -3.87 21.68
C PHE A 150 -9.86 -3.35 21.14
N LYS A 151 -10.01 -2.02 21.14
CA LYS A 151 -11.17 -1.33 20.59
C LYS A 151 -10.74 -0.49 19.39
N VAL A 152 -11.11 -0.95 18.19
CA VAL A 152 -10.69 -0.36 16.92
C VAL A 152 -11.00 1.13 16.83
N ALA A 153 -12.21 1.55 17.21
CA ALA A 153 -12.65 2.95 17.17
C ALA A 153 -11.86 3.89 18.07
N LYS A 154 -11.03 3.38 19.00
CA LYS A 154 -10.12 4.20 19.80
C LYS A 154 -8.90 4.65 19.01
N TYR A 155 -8.47 3.86 18.02
CA TYR A 155 -7.20 4.03 17.33
C TYR A 155 -7.34 4.32 15.84
N PHE A 156 -8.49 4.00 15.23
CA PHE A 156 -8.72 4.13 13.80
C PHE A 156 -10.08 4.75 13.51
N ASP A 157 -10.07 5.85 12.79
CA ASP A 157 -11.27 6.53 12.27
C ASP A 157 -11.83 5.80 11.03
N ILE A 158 -10.95 5.20 10.23
CA ILE A 158 -11.32 4.32 9.11
C ILE A 158 -10.67 2.96 9.34
N THR A 159 -11.49 1.93 9.37
CA THR A 159 -11.09 0.57 9.79
C THR A 159 -10.98 -0.41 8.65
N THR A 160 -11.42 -0.03 7.44
CA THR A 160 -11.44 -0.90 6.26
C THR A 160 -10.81 -0.20 5.09
N ASN A 161 -9.94 -0.91 4.38
CA ASN A 161 -9.43 -0.50 3.09
C ASN A 161 -9.33 -1.70 2.15
N ASN A 162 -9.27 -1.42 0.85
CA ASN A 162 -9.07 -2.44 -0.16
C ASN A 162 -8.05 -1.97 -1.21
N TRP A 163 -7.42 -2.95 -1.86
CA TRP A 163 -6.39 -2.76 -2.87
C TRP A 163 -6.69 -3.63 -4.08
N LYS A 164 -6.59 -3.06 -5.27
CA LYS A 164 -6.67 -3.81 -6.53
C LYS A 164 -5.44 -4.69 -6.73
N LEU A 165 -5.66 -5.90 -7.19
CA LEU A 165 -4.60 -6.90 -7.34
C LEU A 165 -4.24 -7.21 -8.82
N ASP A 166 -4.77 -6.46 -9.77
CA ASP A 166 -4.64 -6.70 -11.22
C ASP A 166 -3.19 -6.82 -11.72
N LYS A 167 -2.23 -6.15 -11.05
CA LYS A 167 -0.79 -6.24 -11.34
C LYS A 167 0.03 -6.87 -10.22
N LEU A 168 -0.60 -7.50 -9.23
CA LEU A 168 0.05 -8.01 -8.03
C LEU A 168 1.24 -8.92 -8.34
N VAL A 169 1.00 -10.03 -9.04
CA VAL A 169 2.05 -11.03 -9.32
C VAL A 169 3.17 -10.45 -10.18
N PRO A 170 2.91 -9.76 -11.31
CA PRO A 170 3.97 -9.13 -12.08
C PRO A 170 4.79 -8.13 -11.27
N SER A 171 4.16 -7.30 -10.42
CA SER A 171 4.85 -6.28 -9.62
C SER A 171 5.77 -6.90 -8.55
N VAL A 172 5.33 -7.94 -7.86
CA VAL A 172 6.18 -8.67 -6.89
C VAL A 172 7.36 -9.36 -7.59
N LEU A 173 7.14 -9.97 -8.76
CA LEU A 173 8.21 -10.56 -9.54
C LEU A 173 9.22 -9.52 -10.06
N GLU A 174 8.76 -8.34 -10.44
CA GLU A 174 9.62 -7.25 -10.88
C GLU A 174 10.44 -6.71 -9.70
N ALA A 175 9.85 -6.50 -8.53
CA ALA A 175 10.57 -6.14 -7.31
C ALA A 175 11.64 -7.20 -6.95
N SER A 176 11.33 -8.51 -7.10
CA SER A 176 12.31 -9.57 -6.88
C SER A 176 13.50 -9.51 -7.86
N LYS A 177 13.23 -9.21 -9.14
CA LYS A 177 14.31 -8.99 -10.13
C LYS A 177 15.14 -7.76 -9.77
N LEU A 178 14.49 -6.67 -9.39
CA LEU A 178 15.15 -5.41 -8.99
C LEU A 178 16.06 -5.63 -7.77
N CYS A 179 15.63 -6.39 -6.77
CA CYS A 179 16.44 -6.76 -5.62
C CYS A 179 17.78 -7.40 -6.03
N LYS A 180 17.74 -8.34 -6.96
CA LYS A 180 18.95 -9.03 -7.45
C LYS A 180 19.96 -8.10 -8.13
N THR A 181 19.50 -6.95 -8.66
CA THR A 181 20.41 -5.95 -9.24
C THR A 181 21.15 -5.14 -8.18
N ILE A 182 20.61 -5.05 -6.96
CA ILE A 182 21.25 -4.32 -5.86
C ILE A 182 22.53 -5.05 -5.43
N ASN A 183 22.50 -6.36 -5.31
CA ASN A 183 23.64 -7.19 -4.90
C ASN A 183 24.84 -7.14 -5.86
N HIS A 184 24.63 -6.75 -7.12
CA HIS A 184 25.69 -6.65 -8.12
C HIS A 184 26.42 -5.29 -8.15
N LEU A 185 25.92 -4.28 -7.42
CA LEU A 185 26.49 -2.94 -7.40
C LEU A 185 27.42 -2.73 -6.19
N ASP A 186 27.35 -3.59 -5.17
CA ASP A 186 28.14 -3.52 -3.94
C ASP A 186 29.29 -4.56 -3.92
N SER A 187 29.54 -5.25 -5.02
CA SER A 187 30.63 -6.21 -5.25
C SER A 187 31.63 -5.68 -6.26
#